data_73ab21b71796ad19ee3a58a74100220c
#
_entry.id   73ab21b71796ad19ee3a58a74100220c
#
_cell.length_a   1.000
_cell.length_b   1.000
_cell.length_c   1.000
_cell.angle_alpha   90.00
_cell.angle_beta   90.00
_cell.angle_gamma   90.00
#
_symmetry.space_group_name_H-M   'P 1'
#
loop_
_entity.id
_entity.type
_entity.pdbx_description
1 polymer ?
#
loop_
_entity_poly.entity_id
_entity_poly.type
_entity_poly.pdbx_seq_one_letter_code
_entity_poly.pdbx_strand_id
1 'polypeptide(L)'
;MTRLELVDRLARAIAEKEGFYVTEAQAKARRIQWPTRAQRNANPGNIRSWRDSQGRQYPRDGGYVDFVAWASERFPGASREELSRRALEEGWRVLRVLVGQYLDGRYTGGQAPTFEQMFSIYAPLSDNNDPAGYARFVAAKLGARPDQRITDLIG
;
A
#
# COMPACT_ATOMS: atom_id res chain seq x y z
N MET A 1 -2.39 -19.46 -8.13
CA MET A 1 -1.31 -18.48 -8.38
C MET A 1 -0.16 -18.70 -7.42
N THR A 2 1.02 -18.21 -7.75
CA THR A 2 2.15 -18.25 -6.84
C THR A 2 2.01 -17.21 -5.73
N ARG A 3 2.80 -17.36 -4.66
CA ARG A 3 2.85 -16.34 -3.60
C ARG A 3 3.27 -14.98 -4.15
N LEU A 4 4.26 -14.95 -5.03
CA LEU A 4 4.76 -13.69 -5.62
C LEU A 4 3.67 -12.99 -6.43
N GLU A 5 2.91 -13.73 -7.23
CA GLU A 5 1.77 -13.19 -7.96
C GLU A 5 0.68 -12.66 -7.02
N LEU A 6 0.42 -13.37 -5.93
CA LEU A 6 -0.56 -12.95 -4.93
C LEU A 6 -0.13 -11.63 -4.27
N VAL A 7 1.12 -11.52 -3.85
CA VAL A 7 1.66 -10.29 -3.25
C VAL A 7 1.53 -9.12 -4.23
N ASP A 8 1.89 -9.33 -5.49
CA ASP A 8 1.81 -8.28 -6.51
C ASP A 8 0.37 -7.83 -6.77
N ARG A 9 -0.56 -8.77 -6.88
CA ARG A 9 -1.98 -8.46 -7.10
C ARG A 9 -2.62 -7.75 -5.92
N LEU A 10 -2.28 -8.18 -4.70
CA LEU A 10 -2.72 -7.49 -3.47
C LEU A 10 -2.20 -6.06 -3.42
N ALA A 11 -0.90 -5.87 -3.68
CA ALA A 11 -0.30 -4.54 -3.68
C ALA A 11 -0.98 -3.61 -4.69
N ARG A 12 -1.26 -4.10 -5.90
CA ARG A 12 -1.96 -3.32 -6.92
C ARG A 12 -3.39 -2.97 -6.53
N ALA A 13 -4.13 -3.90 -5.94
CA ALA A 13 -5.49 -3.65 -5.48
C ALA A 13 -5.52 -2.62 -4.36
N ILE A 14 -4.57 -2.69 -3.42
CA ILE A 14 -4.41 -1.69 -2.37
C ILE A 14 -4.10 -0.32 -2.98
N ALA A 15 -3.15 -0.25 -3.91
CA ALA A 15 -2.79 1.00 -4.56
C ALA A 15 -3.98 1.64 -5.27
N GLU A 16 -4.79 0.84 -5.94
CA GLU A 16 -6.01 1.32 -6.60
C GLU A 16 -6.99 1.90 -5.56
N LYS A 17 -7.21 1.19 -4.46
CA LYS A 17 -8.10 1.65 -3.38
C LYS A 17 -7.58 2.95 -2.74
N GLU A 18 -6.26 3.11 -2.61
CA GLU A 18 -5.64 4.29 -2.02
C GLU A 18 -5.53 5.48 -2.99
N GLY A 19 -6.02 5.34 -4.20
CA GLY A 19 -6.05 6.43 -5.18
C GLY A 19 -4.76 6.66 -5.94
N PHE A 20 -3.85 5.68 -5.96
CA PHE A 20 -2.56 5.81 -6.65
C PHE A 20 -2.72 5.94 -8.17
N TYR A 21 -3.80 5.40 -8.73
CA TYR A 21 -4.08 5.42 -10.17
C TYR A 21 -5.14 6.45 -10.57
N VAL A 22 -5.55 7.32 -9.66
CA VAL A 22 -6.57 8.34 -9.96
C VAL A 22 -5.99 9.33 -10.99
N THR A 23 -6.73 9.53 -12.08
CA THR A 23 -6.40 10.55 -13.09
C THR A 23 -6.88 11.92 -12.65
N GLU A 24 -6.34 12.99 -13.29
CA GLU A 24 -6.81 14.36 -13.02
C GLU A 24 -8.30 14.50 -13.27
N ALA A 25 -8.81 13.92 -14.36
CA ALA A 25 -10.23 13.97 -14.69
C ALA A 25 -11.10 13.26 -13.64
N GLN A 26 -10.64 12.09 -13.16
CA GLN A 26 -11.34 11.36 -12.11
C GLN A 26 -11.35 12.13 -10.78
N ALA A 27 -10.21 12.74 -10.42
CA ALA A 27 -10.12 13.56 -9.21
C ALA A 27 -11.08 14.74 -9.27
N LYS A 28 -11.15 15.41 -10.41
CA LYS A 28 -12.07 16.53 -10.64
C LYS A 28 -13.53 16.09 -10.49
N ALA A 29 -13.90 14.97 -11.10
CA ALA A 29 -15.24 14.41 -11.02
C ALA A 29 -15.64 14.04 -9.59
N ARG A 30 -14.68 13.52 -8.81
CA ARG A 30 -14.88 13.10 -7.41
C ARG A 30 -14.70 14.24 -6.41
N ARG A 31 -14.29 15.43 -6.86
CA ARG A 31 -13.99 16.60 -6.02
C ARG A 31 -12.93 16.33 -4.97
N ILE A 32 -11.87 15.60 -5.36
CA ILE A 32 -10.70 15.34 -4.52
C ILE A 32 -9.47 16.03 -5.10
N GLN A 33 -8.47 16.24 -4.24
CA GLN A 33 -7.20 16.86 -4.65
C GLN A 33 -6.43 15.95 -5.59
N TRP A 34 -5.81 16.54 -6.62
CA TRP A 34 -4.93 15.81 -7.53
C TRP A 34 -3.61 16.59 -7.70
N PRO A 35 -2.43 15.93 -7.67
CA PRO A 35 -2.26 14.50 -7.42
C PRO A 35 -2.74 14.10 -6.03
N THR A 36 -3.13 12.83 -5.86
CA THR A 36 -3.52 12.30 -4.56
C THR A 36 -2.31 12.23 -3.62
N ARG A 37 -2.58 12.07 -2.31
CA ARG A 37 -1.50 11.89 -1.33
C ARG A 37 -0.59 10.72 -1.70
N ALA A 38 -1.18 9.58 -2.08
CA ALA A 38 -0.41 8.40 -2.51
C ALA A 38 0.51 8.74 -3.68
N GLN A 39 0.02 9.49 -4.66
CA GLN A 39 0.81 9.91 -5.83
C GLN A 39 1.91 10.90 -5.44
N ARG A 40 1.59 11.93 -4.66
CA ARG A 40 2.57 12.95 -4.25
C ARG A 40 3.75 12.37 -3.47
N ASN A 41 3.48 11.38 -2.62
CA ASN A 41 4.49 10.77 -1.77
C ASN A 41 5.16 9.55 -2.42
N ALA A 42 4.80 9.19 -3.65
CA ALA A 42 5.22 7.95 -4.29
C ALA A 42 4.97 6.74 -3.36
N ASN A 43 3.83 6.76 -2.67
CA ASN A 43 3.46 5.80 -1.63
C ASN A 43 2.16 5.09 -2.05
N PRO A 44 2.25 4.04 -2.88
CA PRO A 44 1.07 3.41 -3.46
C PRO A 44 0.12 2.80 -2.42
N GLY A 45 0.63 2.42 -1.27
CA GLY A 45 -0.19 1.85 -0.19
C GLY A 45 -0.64 2.87 0.84
N ASN A 46 -0.31 4.14 0.70
CA ASN A 46 -0.54 5.17 1.73
C ASN A 46 -0.05 4.71 3.11
N ILE A 47 1.12 4.09 3.14
CA ILE A 47 1.70 3.52 4.36
C ILE A 47 2.01 4.66 5.34
N ARG A 48 1.61 4.49 6.60
CA ARG A 48 1.73 5.54 7.62
C ARG A 48 3.13 5.67 8.20
N SER A 49 3.82 4.54 8.37
CA SER A 49 5.18 4.54 8.88
C SER A 49 5.94 3.32 8.41
N TRP A 50 7.25 3.48 8.29
CA TRP A 50 8.14 2.39 7.93
C TRP A 50 9.53 2.66 8.50
N ARG A 51 10.18 1.60 8.96
CA ARG A 51 11.55 1.68 9.46
C ARG A 51 12.47 0.85 8.60
N ASP A 52 13.69 1.35 8.37
CA ASP A 52 14.71 0.61 7.65
C ASP A 52 15.30 -0.54 8.51
N SER A 53 16.23 -1.30 7.95
CA SER A 53 16.88 -2.41 8.65
C SER A 53 17.67 -1.98 9.89
N GLN A 54 17.99 -0.69 10.00
CA GLN A 54 18.70 -0.13 11.16
C GLN A 54 17.73 0.50 12.16
N GLY A 55 16.43 0.36 11.95
CA GLY A 55 15.39 0.89 12.83
C GLY A 55 15.11 2.38 12.66
N ARG A 56 15.68 3.02 11.64
CA ARG A 56 15.43 4.45 11.37
C ARG A 56 14.11 4.62 10.64
N GLN A 57 13.32 5.58 11.11
CA GLN A 57 12.03 5.87 10.47
C GLN A 57 12.23 6.61 9.16
N TYR A 58 11.46 6.21 8.13
CA TYR A 58 11.40 6.94 6.88
C TYR A 58 10.74 8.30 7.07
N PRO A 59 11.14 9.32 6.29
CA PRO A 59 10.49 10.63 6.36
C PRO A 59 9.00 10.53 6.06
N ARG A 60 8.22 11.42 6.68
CA ARG A 60 6.76 11.41 6.60
C ARG A 60 6.25 12.79 6.22
N ASP A 61 5.15 12.81 5.49
CA ASP A 61 4.40 14.00 5.18
C ASP A 61 2.94 13.80 5.61
N GLY A 62 2.46 14.64 6.52
CA GLY A 62 1.09 14.56 7.00
C GLY A 62 0.73 13.23 7.65
N GLY A 63 1.69 12.54 8.28
CA GLY A 63 1.45 11.25 8.92
C GLY A 63 1.56 10.04 7.99
N TYR A 64 2.10 10.21 6.79
CA TYR A 64 2.30 9.14 5.80
C TYR A 64 3.72 9.17 5.29
N VAL A 65 4.28 7.99 4.97
CA VAL A 65 5.65 7.91 4.46
C VAL A 65 5.76 8.68 3.15
N ASP A 66 6.79 9.53 3.06
CA ASP A 66 7.12 10.30 1.87
C ASP A 66 8.37 9.70 1.21
N PHE A 67 8.16 8.84 0.23
CA PHE A 67 9.28 8.20 -0.48
C PHE A 67 10.03 9.17 -1.37
N VAL A 68 9.42 10.28 -1.77
CA VAL A 68 10.12 11.33 -2.53
C VAL A 68 11.16 12.01 -1.64
N ALA A 69 10.82 12.35 -0.41
CA ALA A 69 11.76 12.89 0.56
C ALA A 69 12.86 11.88 0.88
N TRP A 70 12.51 10.61 1.07
CA TRP A 70 13.49 9.54 1.28
C TRP A 70 14.50 9.48 0.13
N ALA A 71 14.03 9.50 -1.12
CA ALA A 71 14.91 9.45 -2.28
C ALA A 71 15.84 10.67 -2.35
N SER A 72 15.32 11.87 -2.06
CA SER A 72 16.11 13.11 -2.06
C SER A 72 17.24 13.07 -1.02
N GLU A 73 16.97 12.50 0.15
CA GLU A 73 17.97 12.34 1.21
C GLU A 73 19.01 11.27 0.86
N ARG A 74 18.56 10.19 0.22
CA ARG A 74 19.40 9.02 -0.09
C ARG A 74 20.29 9.27 -1.32
N PHE A 75 19.81 10.02 -2.29
CA PHE A 75 20.47 10.25 -3.57
C PHE A 75 20.66 11.75 -3.85
N PRO A 76 21.46 12.44 -2.99
CA PRO A 76 21.70 13.87 -3.20
C PRO A 76 22.38 14.10 -4.56
N GLY A 77 21.94 15.11 -5.29
CA GLY A 77 22.47 15.43 -6.62
C GLY A 77 21.86 14.63 -7.78
N ALA A 78 20.96 13.69 -7.50
CA ALA A 78 20.27 12.97 -8.57
C ALA A 78 19.28 13.89 -9.30
N SER A 79 19.03 13.62 -10.58
CA SER A 79 18.05 14.35 -11.36
C SER A 79 16.64 14.12 -10.82
N ARG A 80 15.70 15.04 -11.17
CA ARG A 80 14.29 14.90 -10.78
C ARG A 80 13.71 13.58 -11.29
N GLU A 81 14.03 13.17 -12.51
CA GLU A 81 13.57 11.92 -13.10
C GLU A 81 14.11 10.71 -12.34
N GLU A 82 15.38 10.73 -11.98
CA GLU A 82 15.97 9.64 -11.19
C GLU A 82 15.35 9.57 -9.79
N LEU A 83 15.15 10.70 -9.14
CA LEU A 83 14.52 10.73 -7.81
C LEU A 83 13.10 10.17 -7.87
N SER A 84 12.31 10.54 -8.88
CA SER A 84 10.95 9.99 -9.05
C SER A 84 10.97 8.48 -9.24
N ARG A 85 11.87 7.97 -10.06
CA ARG A 85 12.02 6.53 -10.30
C ARG A 85 12.43 5.79 -9.03
N ARG A 86 13.42 6.32 -8.30
CA ARG A 86 13.89 5.73 -7.05
C ARG A 86 12.80 5.71 -5.97
N ALA A 87 12.05 6.80 -5.86
CA ALA A 87 10.94 6.92 -4.92
C ALA A 87 9.85 5.89 -5.20
N LEU A 88 9.45 5.75 -6.47
CA LEU A 88 8.43 4.78 -6.87
C LEU A 88 8.89 3.33 -6.64
N GLU A 89 10.12 3.01 -7.00
CA GLU A 89 10.68 1.67 -6.76
C GLU A 89 10.63 1.32 -5.28
N GLU A 90 11.03 2.26 -4.42
CA GLU A 90 11.04 2.03 -2.98
C GLU A 90 9.62 1.91 -2.42
N GLY A 91 8.70 2.78 -2.83
CA GLY A 91 7.31 2.72 -2.39
C GLY A 91 6.65 1.37 -2.70
N TRP A 92 6.86 0.86 -3.90
CA TRP A 92 6.35 -0.46 -4.28
C TRP A 92 7.06 -1.59 -3.52
N ARG A 93 8.38 -1.49 -3.35
CA ARG A 93 9.13 -2.50 -2.60
C ARG A 93 8.61 -2.61 -1.17
N VAL A 94 8.45 -1.49 -0.49
CA VAL A 94 7.96 -1.45 0.89
C VAL A 94 6.54 -2.01 0.98
N LEU A 95 5.66 -1.63 0.06
CA LEU A 95 4.29 -2.16 0.05
C LEU A 95 4.28 -3.68 -0.10
N ARG A 96 5.08 -4.23 -1.01
CA ARG A 96 5.16 -5.69 -1.19
C ARG A 96 5.71 -6.38 0.05
N VAL A 97 6.72 -5.81 0.71
CA VAL A 97 7.25 -6.36 1.96
C VAL A 97 6.17 -6.38 3.03
N LEU A 98 5.43 -5.27 3.18
CA LEU A 98 4.35 -5.16 4.15
C LEU A 98 3.24 -6.19 3.87
N VAL A 99 2.82 -6.33 2.62
CA VAL A 99 1.83 -7.33 2.22
C VAL A 99 2.31 -8.74 2.57
N GLY A 100 3.57 -9.04 2.28
CA GLY A 100 4.19 -10.33 2.65
C GLY A 100 4.15 -10.59 4.15
N GLN A 101 4.40 -9.58 4.97
CA GLN A 101 4.30 -9.69 6.42
C GLN A 101 2.88 -10.01 6.87
N TYR A 102 1.86 -9.41 6.26
CA TYR A 102 0.47 -9.77 6.53
C TYR A 102 0.19 -11.23 6.17
N LEU A 103 0.62 -11.68 5.00
CA LEU A 103 0.41 -13.07 4.57
C LEU A 103 1.09 -14.08 5.47
N ASP A 104 2.21 -13.71 6.08
CA ASP A 104 2.92 -14.55 7.05
C ASP A 104 2.23 -14.59 8.42
N GLY A 105 1.13 -13.86 8.59
CA GLY A 105 0.40 -13.82 9.85
C GLY A 105 1.04 -12.96 10.93
N ARG A 106 1.97 -12.08 10.56
CA ARG A 106 2.70 -11.24 11.53
C ARG A 106 1.77 -10.41 12.42
N TYR A 107 0.63 -9.99 11.88
CA TYR A 107 -0.34 -9.15 12.58
C TYR A 107 -1.58 -9.91 13.04
N THR A 108 -1.64 -11.22 12.78
CA THR A 108 -2.81 -12.06 13.03
C THR A 108 -2.46 -13.34 13.78
N GLY A 109 -1.52 -13.25 14.71
CA GLY A 109 -1.19 -14.36 15.61
C GLY A 109 -0.50 -15.56 14.97
N GLY A 110 0.20 -15.36 13.84
CA GLY A 110 0.96 -16.40 13.15
C GLY A 110 0.17 -17.14 12.07
N GLN A 111 -1.12 -16.83 11.91
CA GLN A 111 -1.94 -17.39 10.84
C GLN A 111 -2.16 -16.36 9.74
N ALA A 112 -2.10 -16.80 8.48
CA ALA A 112 -2.46 -15.96 7.36
C ALA A 112 -3.89 -15.43 7.52
N PRO A 113 -4.14 -14.13 7.27
CA PRO A 113 -5.44 -13.53 7.53
C PRO A 113 -6.47 -13.84 6.44
N THR A 114 -7.75 -13.67 6.78
CA THR A 114 -8.79 -13.42 5.79
C THR A 114 -8.64 -11.98 5.28
N PHE A 115 -9.30 -11.64 4.16
CA PHE A 115 -9.35 -10.25 3.69
C PHE A 115 -9.94 -9.33 4.78
N GLU A 116 -11.01 -9.74 5.43
CA GLU A 116 -11.63 -8.97 6.52
C GLU A 116 -10.64 -8.69 7.66
N GLN A 117 -9.90 -9.71 8.09
CA GLN A 117 -8.90 -9.57 9.15
C GLN A 117 -7.77 -8.62 8.75
N MET A 118 -7.22 -8.78 7.55
CA MET A 118 -6.13 -7.93 7.07
C MET A 118 -6.55 -6.45 7.04
N PHE A 119 -7.71 -6.16 6.47
CA PHE A 119 -8.11 -4.77 6.26
C PHE A 119 -8.73 -4.12 7.49
N SER A 120 -9.15 -4.89 8.50
CA SER A 120 -9.49 -4.32 9.81
C SER A 120 -8.25 -3.75 10.52
N ILE A 121 -7.06 -4.23 10.17
CA ILE A 121 -5.78 -3.73 10.70
C ILE A 121 -5.18 -2.69 9.76
N TYR A 122 -5.16 -2.96 8.46
CA TYR A 122 -4.57 -2.07 7.45
C TYR A 122 -5.35 -0.76 7.31
N ALA A 123 -6.68 -0.82 7.35
CA ALA A 123 -7.57 0.33 7.18
C ALA A 123 -8.61 0.39 8.31
N PRO A 124 -8.19 0.65 9.55
CA PRO A 124 -9.10 0.56 10.70
C PRO A 124 -10.14 1.68 10.71
N LEU A 125 -11.28 1.42 11.34
CA LEU A 125 -12.36 2.40 11.53
C LEU A 125 -11.88 3.66 12.23
N SER A 126 -10.93 3.55 13.16
CA SER A 126 -10.38 4.68 13.90
C SER A 126 -9.72 5.74 13.00
N ASP A 127 -9.37 5.37 11.77
CA ASP A 127 -8.75 6.27 10.77
C ASP A 127 -9.76 6.74 9.72
N ASN A 128 -11.06 6.72 10.01
CA ASN A 128 -12.14 7.07 9.10
C ASN A 128 -12.19 6.20 7.84
N ASN A 129 -11.74 4.95 7.94
CA ASN A 129 -11.84 3.98 6.86
C ASN A 129 -13.09 3.13 6.99
N ASP A 130 -13.43 2.43 5.90
CA ASP A 130 -14.43 1.38 5.86
C ASP A 130 -13.70 0.04 5.62
N PRO A 131 -13.25 -0.65 6.69
CA PRO A 131 -12.48 -1.87 6.53
C PRO A 131 -13.26 -2.99 5.82
N ALA A 132 -14.56 -3.11 6.07
CA ALA A 132 -15.39 -4.11 5.38
C ALA A 132 -15.49 -3.81 3.88
N GLY A 133 -15.71 -2.55 3.51
CA GLY A 133 -15.73 -2.13 2.11
C GLY A 133 -14.38 -2.29 1.43
N TYR A 134 -13.30 -2.03 2.15
CA TYR A 134 -11.94 -2.21 1.66
C TYR A 134 -11.69 -3.71 1.36
N ALA A 135 -12.03 -4.58 2.31
CA ALA A 135 -11.89 -6.03 2.14
C ALA A 135 -12.67 -6.54 0.93
N ARG A 136 -13.93 -6.09 0.77
CA ARG A 136 -14.76 -6.46 -0.40
C ARG A 136 -14.12 -6.02 -1.71
N PHE A 137 -13.61 -4.80 -1.75
CA PHE A 137 -12.96 -4.26 -2.95
C PHE A 137 -11.76 -5.11 -3.37
N VAL A 138 -10.85 -5.36 -2.43
CA VAL A 138 -9.62 -6.10 -2.72
C VAL A 138 -9.94 -7.56 -3.06
N ALA A 139 -10.81 -8.21 -2.29
CA ALA A 139 -11.22 -9.59 -2.55
C ALA A 139 -11.83 -9.73 -3.95
N ALA A 140 -12.71 -8.81 -4.35
CA ALA A 140 -13.33 -8.82 -5.66
C ALA A 140 -12.30 -8.71 -6.79
N LYS A 141 -11.27 -7.89 -6.61
CA LYS A 141 -10.18 -7.75 -7.59
C LYS A 141 -9.42 -9.07 -7.79
N LEU A 142 -9.38 -9.92 -6.79
CA LEU A 142 -8.70 -11.21 -6.84
C LEU A 142 -9.65 -12.39 -7.11
N GLY A 143 -10.93 -12.13 -7.32
CA GLY A 143 -11.92 -13.17 -7.56
C GLY A 143 -12.22 -14.01 -6.31
N ALA A 144 -12.13 -13.42 -5.13
CA ALA A 144 -12.29 -14.09 -3.84
C ALA A 144 -13.41 -13.48 -3.01
N ARG A 145 -13.78 -14.16 -1.91
CA ARG A 145 -14.73 -13.64 -0.92
C ARG A 145 -13.97 -12.95 0.21
N PRO A 146 -14.54 -11.90 0.82
CA PRO A 146 -13.89 -11.18 1.94
C PRO A 146 -13.61 -12.05 3.17
N ASP A 147 -14.41 -13.08 3.42
CA ASP A 147 -14.26 -14.01 4.53
C ASP A 147 -13.29 -15.15 4.28
N GLN A 148 -12.76 -15.23 3.06
CA GLN A 148 -11.82 -16.25 2.65
C GLN A 148 -10.42 -15.91 3.14
N ARG A 149 -9.65 -16.94 3.52
CA ARG A 149 -8.24 -16.77 3.83
C ARG A 149 -7.49 -16.41 2.54
N ILE A 150 -6.68 -15.36 2.61
CA ILE A 150 -6.03 -14.82 1.40
C ILE A 150 -5.10 -15.86 0.77
N THR A 151 -4.36 -16.61 1.59
CA THR A 151 -3.41 -17.62 1.10
C THR A 151 -4.08 -18.83 0.45
N ASP A 152 -5.41 -18.99 0.57
CA ASP A 152 -6.13 -20.04 -0.17
C ASP A 152 -6.03 -19.84 -1.69
N LEU A 153 -5.66 -18.64 -2.14
CA LEU A 153 -5.46 -18.33 -3.55
C LEU A 153 -4.14 -18.87 -4.12
N ILE A 154 -3.23 -19.33 -3.25
CA ILE A 154 -1.98 -19.97 -3.66
C ILE A 154 -2.29 -21.43 -3.97
N GLY A 155 -2.00 -21.85 -5.18
CA GLY A 155 -2.29 -23.21 -5.58
C GLY A 155 -1.31 -23.77 -6.57
#